data_438fa65aef8b54c408d45afe32361982
#
_entry.id   438fa65aef8b54c408d45afe32361982
#
_cell.length_a   1.000
_cell.length_b   1.000
_cell.length_c   1.000
_cell.angle_alpha   90.00
_cell.angle_beta   90.00
_cell.angle_gamma   90.00
#
_symmetry.space_group_name_H-M   'P 1'
#
loop_
_entity.id
_entity.type
_entity.pdbx_description
1 polymer ?
#
loop_
_entity_poly.entity_id
_entity_poly.type
_entity_poly.pdbx_seq_one_letter_code
_entity_poly.pdbx_strand_id
1 'polypeptide(L)'
;MLSRFLKHHYIPQFYLKPWLGADNKLTEYRRLKFPHEQFPRLEIKRRGTGETGYAENLYIIPGATPETKQNIEKIFMGAVDKKAADARDQLLQSNIPTDPELRHAWARFLLSLIIRTPEEIRAFKVKVIRDMDVPDPAFQARYDQVRKENWPSTLEDYMKLESPKMLERTAIMVATKLIQNENVLRTFMGAMWWVLDISAVSRRILTSDHPVIMTNGLGRPDGHFALPLSPTKVFVAFMNAEFGEAVRRIPIGRIVREVNDGVIGQGRRSVYAADEQSTTEVKKRMGKRDYMLPFPREIMKN
;
A
#
# COMPACT_ATOMS: atom_id res chain seq x y z
N MET A 1 21.89 23.21 11.84
CA MET A 1 21.17 22.04 12.39
C MET A 1 20.86 21.10 11.24
N LEU A 2 21.50 19.94 11.20
CA LEU A 2 21.20 18.92 10.20
C LEU A 2 19.76 18.43 10.44
N SER A 3 18.86 18.68 9.50
CA SER A 3 17.49 18.18 9.50
C SER A 3 17.56 16.64 9.56
N ARG A 4 17.12 16.07 10.68
CA ARG A 4 17.09 14.62 10.88
C ARG A 4 16.03 14.05 9.93
N PHE A 5 16.46 13.40 8.87
CA PHE A 5 15.55 12.70 7.95
C PHE A 5 14.76 11.64 8.71
N LEU A 6 13.43 11.69 8.60
CA LEU A 6 12.55 10.70 9.19
C LEU A 6 12.31 9.56 8.19
N LYS A 7 12.61 8.33 8.61
CA LYS A 7 12.32 7.14 7.82
C LYS A 7 10.85 6.76 7.99
N HIS A 8 10.07 6.95 6.94
CA HIS A 8 8.67 6.56 6.93
C HIS A 8 8.51 5.21 6.22
N HIS A 9 8.22 4.15 6.99
CA HIS A 9 8.02 2.82 6.44
C HIS A 9 6.66 2.74 5.74
N TYR A 10 6.68 2.63 4.41
CA TYR A 10 5.48 2.38 3.61
C TYR A 10 5.16 0.87 3.53
N ILE A 11 6.14 0.00 3.78
CA ILE A 11 5.91 -1.40 4.13
C ILE A 11 6.30 -1.59 5.59
N PRO A 12 5.36 -1.91 6.50
CA PRO A 12 5.65 -2.01 7.92
C PRO A 12 6.63 -3.12 8.25
N GLN A 13 7.50 -2.83 9.21
CA GLN A 13 8.49 -3.81 9.65
C GLN A 13 7.84 -5.10 10.16
N PHE A 14 6.73 -5.00 10.90
CA PHE A 14 6.03 -6.18 11.41
C PHE A 14 5.54 -7.09 10.28
N TYR A 15 5.11 -6.52 9.15
CA TYR A 15 4.65 -7.28 7.99
C TYR A 15 5.79 -8.07 7.34
N LEU A 16 7.01 -7.51 7.31
CA LEU A 16 8.18 -8.17 6.70
C LEU A 16 8.85 -9.21 7.61
N LYS A 17 8.60 -9.18 8.93
CA LYS A 17 9.24 -10.11 9.90
C LYS A 17 9.15 -11.60 9.51
N PRO A 18 8.02 -12.12 8.97
CA PRO A 18 7.93 -13.54 8.59
C PRO A 18 8.93 -14.01 7.53
N TRP A 19 9.55 -13.09 6.77
CA TRP A 19 10.57 -13.41 5.77
C TRP A 19 12.01 -13.35 6.31
N LEU A 20 12.19 -13.02 7.59
CA LEU A 20 13.52 -13.02 8.21
C LEU A 20 14.03 -14.46 8.36
N GLY A 21 15.29 -14.66 7.96
CA GLY A 21 16.03 -15.87 8.26
C GLY A 21 16.60 -15.87 9.69
N ALA A 22 17.37 -16.90 10.01
CA ALA A 22 18.02 -17.04 11.32
C ALA A 22 19.03 -15.89 11.63
N ASP A 23 19.53 -15.22 10.61
CA ASP A 23 20.41 -14.05 10.70
C ASP A 23 19.62 -12.73 10.92
N ASN A 24 18.31 -12.79 11.20
CA ASN A 24 17.40 -11.65 11.29
C ASN A 24 17.42 -10.75 10.04
N LYS A 25 17.69 -11.31 8.87
CA LYS A 25 17.68 -10.62 7.59
C LYS A 25 16.80 -11.35 6.58
N LEU A 26 16.18 -10.57 5.70
CA LEU A 26 15.49 -11.04 4.50
C LEU A 26 16.31 -10.69 3.26
N THR A 27 16.04 -11.34 2.15
CA THR A 27 16.62 -10.97 0.85
C THR A 27 15.76 -9.89 0.21
N GLU A 28 16.33 -8.72 -0.03
CA GLU A 28 15.73 -7.65 -0.81
C GLU A 28 16.29 -7.68 -2.23
N TYR A 29 15.40 -7.77 -3.19
CA TYR A 29 15.66 -7.53 -4.62
C TYR A 29 15.24 -6.09 -4.93
N ARG A 30 16.20 -5.18 -5.00
CA ARG A 30 15.94 -3.75 -5.16
C ARG A 30 16.22 -3.28 -6.57
N ARG A 31 15.26 -2.59 -7.16
CA ARG A 31 15.36 -2.00 -8.48
C ARG A 31 16.02 -0.62 -8.38
N LEU A 32 17.20 -0.49 -8.93
CA LEU A 32 17.94 0.77 -9.00
C LEU A 32 17.82 1.33 -10.42
N LYS A 33 17.33 2.57 -10.53
CA LYS A 33 17.25 3.28 -11.80
C LYS A 33 18.22 4.47 -11.74
N PHE A 34 19.23 4.45 -12.60
CA PHE A 34 20.18 5.54 -12.72
C PHE A 34 19.81 6.41 -13.94
N PRO A 35 20.02 7.76 -13.88
CA PRO A 35 19.62 8.68 -14.96
C PRO A 35 20.19 8.33 -16.34
N HIS A 36 21.36 7.71 -16.38
CA HIS A 36 22.10 7.40 -17.63
C HIS A 36 21.91 5.94 -18.08
N GLU A 37 21.12 5.13 -17.37
CA GLU A 37 20.92 3.73 -17.71
C GLU A 37 19.56 3.52 -18.38
N GLN A 38 19.58 2.84 -19.51
CA GLN A 38 18.37 2.49 -20.27
C GLN A 38 17.49 1.51 -19.49
N PHE A 39 18.10 0.58 -18.73
CA PHE A 39 17.41 -0.43 -17.94
C PHE A 39 17.79 -0.35 -16.47
N PRO A 40 16.85 -0.52 -15.55
CA PRO A 40 17.15 -0.55 -14.12
C PRO A 40 17.99 -1.79 -13.78
N ARG A 41 18.97 -1.61 -12.90
CA ARG A 41 19.73 -2.72 -12.30
C ARG A 41 18.97 -3.34 -11.15
N LEU A 42 19.17 -4.63 -10.92
CA LEU A 42 18.67 -5.34 -9.76
C LEU A 42 19.81 -5.51 -8.75
N GLU A 43 19.70 -4.84 -7.62
CA GLU A 43 20.57 -5.07 -6.46
C GLU A 43 19.95 -6.17 -5.59
N ILE A 44 20.75 -7.12 -5.12
CA ILE A 44 20.31 -8.20 -4.23
C ILE A 44 21.11 -8.07 -2.94
N LYS A 45 20.42 -7.86 -1.83
CA LYS A 45 21.09 -7.70 -0.52
C LYS A 45 20.27 -8.31 0.61
N ARG A 46 20.98 -8.84 1.61
CA ARG A 46 20.38 -9.24 2.88
C ARG A 46 20.21 -8.00 3.76
N ARG A 47 19.00 -7.74 4.25
CA ARG A 47 18.67 -6.57 5.07
C ARG A 47 17.74 -6.92 6.24
N GLY A 48 17.93 -6.21 7.35
CA GLY A 48 16.94 -6.16 8.42
C GLY A 48 15.69 -5.35 8.02
N THR A 49 14.57 -5.59 8.69
CA THR A 49 13.29 -4.90 8.36
C THR A 49 13.33 -3.39 8.57
N GLY A 50 14.21 -2.87 9.42
CA GLY A 50 14.42 -1.42 9.62
C GLY A 50 15.27 -0.74 8.54
N GLU A 51 15.87 -1.52 7.63
CA GLU A 51 16.76 -1.04 6.57
C GLU A 51 16.11 -0.99 5.20
N THR A 52 14.85 -1.40 5.11
CA THR A 52 14.08 -1.49 3.85
C THR A 52 12.62 -1.09 4.03
N GLY A 53 11.88 -0.98 2.92
CA GLY A 53 10.44 -0.66 2.94
C GLY A 53 10.11 0.75 3.43
N TYR A 54 11.05 1.69 3.39
CA TYR A 54 10.85 3.08 3.80
C TYR A 54 11.24 4.08 2.72
N ALA A 55 10.70 5.29 2.84
CA ALA A 55 11.18 6.47 2.13
C ALA A 55 11.38 7.62 3.14
N GLU A 56 12.38 8.47 2.86
CA GLU A 56 12.65 9.62 3.72
C GLU A 56 11.58 10.68 3.52
N ASN A 57 11.07 11.20 4.63
CA ASN A 57 10.12 12.32 4.66
C ASN A 57 8.83 12.13 3.84
N LEU A 58 8.42 10.88 3.57
CA LEU A 58 7.31 10.55 2.67
C LEU A 58 5.99 11.24 3.04
N TYR A 59 5.69 11.33 4.33
CA TYR A 59 4.43 11.88 4.85
C TYR A 59 4.61 13.23 5.55
N ILE A 60 5.73 13.90 5.37
CA ILE A 60 5.91 15.24 5.94
C ILE A 60 5.07 16.24 5.17
N ILE A 61 4.28 16.99 5.92
CA ILE A 61 3.56 18.16 5.42
C ILE A 61 4.34 19.40 5.87
N PRO A 62 4.91 20.18 4.95
CA PRO A 62 5.57 21.44 5.29
C PRO A 62 4.61 22.38 5.99
N GLY A 63 5.04 22.94 7.13
CA GLY A 63 4.22 23.89 7.91
C GLY A 63 3.04 23.27 8.67
N ALA A 64 2.94 21.95 8.75
CA ALA A 64 1.90 21.30 9.55
C ALA A 64 2.09 21.55 11.05
N THR A 65 0.97 21.76 11.75
CA THR A 65 0.95 21.84 13.21
C THR A 65 1.42 20.54 13.86
N PRO A 66 1.92 20.56 15.10
CA PRO A 66 2.29 19.34 15.82
C PRO A 66 1.15 18.31 15.87
N GLU A 67 -0.08 18.76 16.03
CA GLU A 67 -1.28 17.92 16.03
C GLU A 67 -1.50 17.23 14.68
N THR A 68 -1.39 17.96 13.57
CA THR A 68 -1.52 17.41 12.21
C THR A 68 -0.44 16.38 11.95
N LYS A 69 0.81 16.65 12.34
CA LYS A 69 1.92 15.68 12.22
C LYS A 69 1.64 14.42 13.01
N GLN A 70 1.20 14.55 14.27
CA GLN A 70 0.86 13.42 15.14
C GLN A 70 -0.30 12.58 14.58
N ASN A 71 -1.32 13.22 14.02
CA ASN A 71 -2.45 12.51 13.39
C ASN A 71 -2.00 11.71 12.17
N ILE A 72 -1.13 12.25 11.33
CA ILE A 72 -0.59 11.55 10.17
C ILE A 72 0.26 10.35 10.62
N GLU A 73 1.14 10.53 11.59
CA GLU A 73 1.93 9.43 12.16
C GLU A 73 1.05 8.34 12.75
N LYS A 74 -0.02 8.70 13.48
CA LYS A 74 -0.98 7.73 14.02
C LYS A 74 -1.70 6.95 12.92
N ILE A 75 -2.08 7.60 11.83
CA ILE A 75 -2.85 6.96 10.74
C ILE A 75 -1.97 6.08 9.88
N PHE A 76 -0.76 6.54 9.54
CA PHE A 76 0.15 5.81 8.67
C PHE A 76 1.12 4.89 9.41
N MET A 77 1.41 5.11 10.70
CA MET A 77 2.54 4.47 11.39
C MET A 77 2.25 3.93 12.80
N GLY A 78 1.11 4.20 13.41
CA GLY A 78 0.96 3.92 14.85
C GLY A 78 -0.14 2.92 15.23
N ALA A 79 -1.31 3.42 15.55
CA ALA A 79 -2.39 2.60 16.15
C ALA A 79 -2.97 1.55 15.18
N VAL A 80 -2.88 1.79 13.85
CA VAL A 80 -3.31 0.82 12.82
C VAL A 80 -2.40 -0.39 12.84
N ASP A 81 -1.09 -0.18 12.95
CA ASP A 81 -0.10 -1.24 12.79
C ASP A 81 -0.08 -2.21 14.00
N LYS A 82 -0.41 -1.74 15.23
CA LYS A 82 -0.43 -2.63 16.41
C LYS A 82 -1.56 -3.65 16.36
N LYS A 83 -2.81 -3.19 16.24
CA LYS A 83 -3.96 -4.12 16.12
C LYS A 83 -3.92 -4.96 14.86
N ALA A 84 -3.37 -4.43 13.76
CA ALA A 84 -3.14 -5.19 12.56
C ALA A 84 -2.07 -6.28 12.75
N ALA A 85 -1.05 -6.03 13.57
CA ALA A 85 -0.08 -7.05 13.93
C ALA A 85 -0.73 -8.19 14.75
N ASP A 86 -1.62 -7.87 15.69
CA ASP A 86 -2.37 -8.87 16.45
C ASP A 86 -3.27 -9.71 15.52
N ALA A 87 -3.96 -9.07 14.58
CA ALA A 87 -4.76 -9.76 13.57
C ALA A 87 -3.90 -10.67 12.68
N ARG A 88 -2.73 -10.16 12.22
CA ARG A 88 -1.77 -10.96 11.45
C ARG A 88 -1.31 -12.20 12.21
N ASP A 89 -1.03 -12.08 13.50
CA ASP A 89 -0.52 -13.18 14.30
C ASP A 89 -1.55 -14.30 14.42
N GLN A 90 -2.86 -13.97 14.53
CA GLN A 90 -3.93 -14.94 14.42
C GLN A 90 -3.97 -15.59 13.01
N LEU A 91 -3.88 -14.78 11.96
CA LEU A 91 -3.88 -15.27 10.57
C LEU A 91 -2.67 -16.18 10.29
N LEU A 92 -1.50 -15.88 10.85
CA LEU A 92 -0.33 -16.74 10.74
C LEU A 92 -0.52 -18.11 11.41
N GLN A 93 -1.42 -18.22 12.38
CA GLN A 93 -1.86 -19.48 12.98
C GLN A 93 -3.05 -20.12 12.23
N SER A 94 -3.44 -19.55 11.09
CA SER A 94 -4.63 -19.93 10.31
C SER A 94 -5.96 -19.67 11.04
N ASN A 95 -5.94 -18.87 12.10
CA ASN A 95 -7.13 -18.44 12.85
C ASN A 95 -7.67 -17.15 12.21
N ILE A 96 -8.89 -17.20 11.71
CA ILE A 96 -9.56 -16.01 11.16
C ILE A 96 -10.11 -15.17 12.32
N PRO A 97 -9.69 -13.89 12.46
CA PRO A 97 -10.22 -13.04 13.51
C PRO A 97 -11.75 -12.92 13.45
N THR A 98 -12.41 -13.17 14.56
CA THR A 98 -13.86 -12.97 14.73
C THR A 98 -14.17 -11.63 15.42
N ASP A 99 -13.22 -11.08 16.17
CA ASP A 99 -13.30 -9.76 16.78
C ASP A 99 -13.44 -8.67 15.70
N PRO A 100 -14.53 -7.87 15.74
CA PRO A 100 -14.75 -6.80 14.78
C PRO A 100 -13.63 -5.75 14.76
N GLU A 101 -13.00 -5.46 15.89
CA GLU A 101 -11.89 -4.50 15.97
C GLU A 101 -10.63 -5.00 15.26
N LEU A 102 -10.31 -6.27 15.41
CA LEU A 102 -9.19 -6.89 14.69
C LEU A 102 -9.48 -7.00 13.21
N ARG A 103 -10.71 -7.33 12.82
CA ARG A 103 -11.12 -7.34 11.41
C ARG A 103 -11.03 -5.95 10.79
N HIS A 104 -11.51 -4.94 11.49
CA HIS A 104 -11.42 -3.55 11.05
C HIS A 104 -9.96 -3.08 10.92
N ALA A 105 -9.13 -3.38 11.92
CA ALA A 105 -7.72 -3.04 11.88
C ALA A 105 -6.98 -3.70 10.70
N TRP A 106 -7.28 -4.98 10.42
CA TRP A 106 -6.72 -5.69 9.27
C TRP A 106 -7.20 -5.13 7.94
N ALA A 107 -8.49 -4.81 7.79
CA ALA A 107 -9.03 -4.17 6.61
C ALA A 107 -8.35 -2.81 6.33
N ARG A 108 -8.19 -1.97 7.37
CA ARG A 108 -7.46 -0.70 7.28
C ARG A 108 -6.00 -0.90 6.89
N PHE A 109 -5.35 -1.91 7.43
CA PHE A 109 -3.98 -2.26 7.09
C PHE A 109 -3.85 -2.62 5.61
N LEU A 110 -4.75 -3.47 5.06
CA LEU A 110 -4.78 -3.82 3.65
C LEU A 110 -4.92 -2.57 2.77
N LEU A 111 -5.89 -1.68 3.07
CA LEU A 111 -6.05 -0.42 2.37
C LEU A 111 -4.81 0.46 2.48
N SER A 112 -4.21 0.52 3.66
CA SER A 112 -3.01 1.31 3.86
C SER A 112 -1.84 0.83 2.99
N LEU A 113 -1.65 -0.48 2.83
CA LEU A 113 -0.59 -1.05 1.97
C LEU A 113 -0.75 -0.65 0.50
N ILE A 114 -2.00 -0.46 0.04
CA ILE A 114 -2.27 -0.05 -1.34
C ILE A 114 -2.00 1.45 -1.53
N ILE A 115 -2.31 2.27 -0.53
CA ILE A 115 -2.39 3.74 -0.67
C ILE A 115 -1.09 4.44 -0.25
N ARG A 116 -0.35 3.90 0.71
CA ARG A 116 0.77 4.58 1.37
C ARG A 116 2.12 4.49 0.66
N THR A 117 2.20 3.89 -0.51
CA THR A 117 3.45 3.79 -1.26
C THR A 117 3.88 5.15 -1.82
N PRO A 118 5.19 5.37 -2.04
CA PRO A 118 5.67 6.61 -2.63
C PRO A 118 5.07 6.93 -4.00
N GLU A 119 4.74 5.90 -4.77
CA GLU A 119 4.11 6.02 -6.09
C GLU A 119 2.71 6.58 -5.98
N GLU A 120 1.90 6.03 -5.05
CA GLU A 120 0.52 6.47 -4.84
C GLU A 120 0.45 7.88 -4.24
N ILE A 121 1.28 8.19 -3.26
CA ILE A 121 1.37 9.55 -2.71
C ILE A 121 1.73 10.56 -3.81
N ARG A 122 2.63 10.18 -4.74
CA ARG A 122 2.96 11.03 -5.90
C ARG A 122 1.77 11.16 -6.85
N ALA A 123 1.07 10.05 -7.14
CA ALA A 123 -0.11 10.05 -8.00
C ALA A 123 -1.22 10.95 -7.43
N PHE A 124 -1.45 10.92 -6.11
CA PHE A 124 -2.38 11.85 -5.45
C PHE A 124 -1.96 13.31 -5.60
N LYS A 125 -0.67 13.61 -5.48
CA LYS A 125 -0.15 14.98 -5.72
C LYS A 125 -0.46 15.44 -7.15
N VAL A 126 -0.16 14.60 -8.14
CA VAL A 126 -0.44 14.91 -9.56
C VAL A 126 -1.94 15.10 -9.80
N LYS A 127 -2.78 14.22 -9.20
CA LYS A 127 -4.24 14.34 -9.33
C LYS A 127 -4.75 15.64 -8.71
N VAL A 128 -4.32 15.96 -7.50
CA VAL A 128 -4.72 17.22 -6.84
C VAL A 128 -4.36 18.43 -7.70
N ILE A 129 -3.15 18.48 -8.28
CA ILE A 129 -2.74 19.54 -9.19
C ILE A 129 -3.71 19.63 -10.37
N ARG A 130 -3.98 18.50 -11.03
CA ARG A 130 -4.85 18.46 -12.21
C ARG A 130 -6.30 18.84 -11.91
N ASP A 131 -6.84 18.40 -10.77
CA ASP A 131 -8.21 18.76 -10.35
C ASP A 131 -8.31 20.25 -9.99
N MET A 132 -7.18 20.87 -9.60
CA MET A 132 -7.09 22.30 -9.32
C MET A 132 -6.95 23.16 -10.58
N ASP A 133 -6.40 22.62 -11.66
CA ASP A 133 -6.27 23.32 -12.96
C ASP A 133 -7.62 23.45 -13.71
N VAL A 134 -8.67 22.77 -13.23
CA VAL A 134 -10.03 22.92 -13.78
C VAL A 134 -10.80 23.93 -12.92
N PRO A 135 -11.12 25.12 -13.45
CA PRO A 135 -11.91 26.13 -12.72
C PRO A 135 -13.31 25.57 -12.43
N ASP A 136 -13.57 25.23 -11.18
CA ASP A 136 -14.92 24.90 -10.71
C ASP A 136 -15.51 26.17 -10.09
N PRO A 137 -16.59 26.77 -10.70
CA PRO A 137 -17.24 27.96 -10.18
C PRO A 137 -17.73 27.80 -8.74
N ALA A 138 -18.07 26.58 -8.30
CA ALA A 138 -18.50 26.31 -6.93
C ALA A 138 -17.34 26.48 -5.93
N PHE A 139 -16.12 26.07 -6.32
CA PHE A 139 -14.94 26.29 -5.47
C PHE A 139 -14.55 27.77 -5.40
N GLN A 140 -14.62 28.51 -6.51
CA GLN A 140 -14.38 29.95 -6.50
C GLN A 140 -15.39 30.67 -5.59
N ALA A 141 -16.69 30.37 -5.72
CA ALA A 141 -17.72 30.97 -4.88
C ALA A 141 -17.49 30.68 -3.39
N ARG A 142 -17.04 29.48 -3.05
CA ARG A 142 -16.71 29.12 -1.66
C ARG A 142 -15.44 29.82 -1.17
N TYR A 143 -14.45 30.01 -2.04
CA TYR A 143 -13.27 30.79 -1.75
C TYR A 143 -13.63 32.26 -1.47
N ASP A 144 -14.48 32.86 -2.28
CA ASP A 144 -14.94 34.25 -2.13
C ASP A 144 -15.62 34.49 -0.78
N GLN A 145 -16.32 33.50 -0.23
CA GLN A 145 -16.94 33.58 1.10
C GLN A 145 -15.94 33.60 2.27
N VAL A 146 -14.75 33.01 2.09
CA VAL A 146 -13.75 32.86 3.16
C VAL A 146 -12.49 33.68 2.91
N ARG A 147 -12.39 34.32 1.74
CA ARG A 147 -11.24 35.13 1.32
C ARG A 147 -11.00 36.30 2.25
N LYS A 148 -9.76 36.50 2.68
CA LYS A 148 -9.32 37.66 3.44
C LYS A 148 -8.92 38.76 2.47
N GLU A 149 -8.95 40.03 2.97
CA GLU A 149 -8.69 41.22 2.17
C GLU A 149 -7.29 41.22 1.50
N ASN A 150 -6.31 40.61 2.15
CA ASN A 150 -4.92 40.49 1.68
C ASN A 150 -4.67 39.23 0.83
N TRP A 151 -5.71 38.45 0.49
CA TRP A 151 -5.56 37.28 -0.34
C TRP A 151 -5.86 37.62 -1.81
N PRO A 152 -5.29 36.86 -2.78
CA PRO A 152 -5.60 37.03 -4.20
C PRO A 152 -7.10 37.00 -4.49
N SER A 153 -7.49 37.64 -5.60
CA SER A 153 -8.89 37.70 -6.01
C SER A 153 -9.43 36.34 -6.48
N THR A 154 -8.57 35.49 -6.98
CA THR A 154 -8.96 34.15 -7.45
C THR A 154 -8.40 33.06 -6.56
N LEU A 155 -9.16 31.94 -6.44
CA LEU A 155 -8.68 30.74 -5.79
C LEU A 155 -7.42 30.20 -6.47
N GLU A 156 -7.36 30.26 -7.81
CA GLU A 156 -6.20 29.82 -8.60
C GLU A 156 -4.92 30.56 -8.20
N ASP A 157 -4.95 31.89 -8.12
CA ASP A 157 -3.79 32.68 -7.72
C ASP A 157 -3.41 32.47 -6.25
N TYR A 158 -4.39 32.32 -5.37
CA TYR A 158 -4.16 31.94 -3.99
C TYR A 158 -3.45 30.60 -3.87
N MET A 159 -3.88 29.65 -4.68
CA MET A 159 -3.30 28.33 -4.71
C MET A 159 -1.89 28.31 -5.29
N LYS A 160 -1.60 29.13 -6.30
CA LYS A 160 -0.23 29.29 -6.84
C LYS A 160 0.74 29.83 -5.79
N LEU A 161 0.30 30.75 -4.94
CA LEU A 161 1.09 31.32 -3.85
C LEU A 161 1.38 30.32 -2.72
N GLU A 162 0.38 29.53 -2.33
CA GLU A 162 0.45 28.54 -1.25
C GLU A 162 0.80 27.12 -1.76
N SER A 163 0.90 26.94 -3.11
CA SER A 163 0.74 25.66 -3.79
C SER A 163 1.64 24.51 -3.35
N PRO A 164 2.96 24.64 -3.11
CA PRO A 164 3.75 23.46 -2.77
C PRO A 164 3.32 22.81 -1.44
N LYS A 165 3.06 23.62 -0.42
CA LYS A 165 2.66 23.14 0.91
C LYS A 165 1.23 22.61 0.93
N MET A 166 0.34 23.29 0.20
CA MET A 166 -1.07 22.91 0.15
C MET A 166 -1.29 21.62 -0.63
N LEU A 167 -0.61 21.44 -1.76
CA LEU A 167 -0.68 20.23 -2.56
C LEU A 167 -0.22 19.00 -1.79
N GLU A 168 0.92 19.11 -1.09
CA GLU A 168 1.41 18.02 -0.25
C GLU A 168 0.45 17.68 0.88
N ARG A 169 -0.08 18.69 1.55
CA ARG A 169 -1.08 18.53 2.60
C ARG A 169 -2.35 17.87 2.07
N THR A 170 -2.89 18.34 0.95
CA THR A 170 -4.12 17.79 0.36
C THR A 170 -3.94 16.35 -0.08
N ALA A 171 -2.84 16.01 -0.75
CA ALA A 171 -2.56 14.63 -1.18
C ALA A 171 -2.51 13.66 0.01
N ILE A 172 -1.83 14.03 1.10
CA ILE A 172 -1.74 13.22 2.31
C ILE A 172 -3.11 13.13 3.01
N MET A 173 -3.88 14.22 3.04
CA MET A 173 -5.24 14.21 3.61
C MET A 173 -6.19 13.31 2.80
N VAL A 174 -6.12 13.34 1.47
CA VAL A 174 -6.89 12.45 0.60
C VAL A 174 -6.50 10.99 0.85
N ALA A 175 -5.21 10.67 0.85
CA ALA A 175 -4.73 9.33 1.17
C ALA A 175 -5.23 8.84 2.55
N THR A 176 -5.20 9.72 3.55
CA THR A 176 -5.71 9.44 4.90
C THR A 176 -7.21 9.13 4.90
N LYS A 177 -8.00 9.96 4.22
CA LYS A 177 -9.47 9.75 4.11
C LYS A 177 -9.81 8.47 3.38
N LEU A 178 -9.04 8.08 2.37
CA LEU A 178 -9.23 6.84 1.65
C LEU A 178 -8.97 5.62 2.53
N ILE A 179 -7.90 5.63 3.34
CA ILE A 179 -7.59 4.56 4.31
C ILE A 179 -8.68 4.42 5.38
N GLN A 180 -9.36 5.52 5.70
CA GLN A 180 -10.42 5.59 6.71
C GLN A 180 -11.84 5.52 6.11
N ASN A 181 -11.99 5.16 4.84
CA ASN A 181 -13.29 5.11 4.20
C ASN A 181 -14.11 3.93 4.74
N GLU A 182 -15.07 4.23 5.62
CA GLU A 182 -15.89 3.22 6.31
C GLU A 182 -16.72 2.34 5.36
N ASN A 183 -17.12 2.83 4.18
CA ASN A 183 -17.85 2.02 3.22
C ASN A 183 -16.94 0.95 2.62
N VAL A 184 -15.71 1.32 2.27
CA VAL A 184 -14.72 0.38 1.75
C VAL A 184 -14.31 -0.61 2.84
N LEU A 185 -14.07 -0.13 4.07
CA LEU A 185 -13.71 -0.97 5.20
C LEU A 185 -14.79 -1.99 5.52
N ARG A 186 -16.07 -1.57 5.57
CA ARG A 186 -17.20 -2.49 5.77
C ARG A 186 -17.30 -3.57 4.69
N THR A 187 -17.04 -3.21 3.44
CA THR A 187 -16.99 -4.19 2.34
C THR A 187 -15.91 -5.23 2.55
N PHE A 188 -14.70 -4.80 2.95
CA PHE A 188 -13.61 -5.72 3.31
C PHE A 188 -13.94 -6.61 4.51
N MET A 189 -14.54 -6.03 5.55
CA MET A 189 -14.93 -6.77 6.74
C MET A 189 -16.02 -7.81 6.46
N GLY A 190 -16.93 -7.51 5.54
CA GLY A 190 -18.00 -8.42 5.10
C GLY A 190 -17.53 -9.54 4.16
N ALA A 191 -16.33 -9.43 3.59
CA ALA A 191 -15.78 -10.49 2.78
C ALA A 191 -15.50 -11.77 3.57
N MET A 192 -15.52 -12.91 2.90
CA MET A 192 -15.08 -14.18 3.45
C MET A 192 -13.56 -14.20 3.46
N TRP A 193 -12.97 -14.50 4.62
CA TRP A 193 -11.53 -14.52 4.83
C TRP A 193 -11.03 -15.94 4.98
N TRP A 194 -9.96 -16.26 4.27
CA TRP A 194 -9.26 -17.53 4.40
C TRP A 194 -7.76 -17.31 4.55
N VAL A 195 -7.09 -18.32 5.06
CA VAL A 195 -5.63 -18.46 4.99
C VAL A 195 -5.32 -19.73 4.24
N LEU A 196 -4.60 -19.59 3.15
CA LEU A 196 -4.06 -20.73 2.39
C LEU A 196 -2.70 -21.07 2.97
N ASP A 197 -2.56 -22.29 3.50
CA ASP A 197 -1.28 -22.85 3.95
C ASP A 197 -0.64 -23.60 2.79
N ILE A 198 0.54 -23.14 2.37
CA ILE A 198 1.30 -23.73 1.27
C ILE A 198 2.58 -24.44 1.75
N SER A 199 2.67 -24.74 3.05
CA SER A 199 3.87 -25.35 3.65
C SER A 199 4.29 -26.66 3.02
N ALA A 200 3.33 -27.42 2.46
CA ALA A 200 3.58 -28.66 1.73
C ALA A 200 4.32 -28.49 0.40
N VAL A 201 4.44 -27.26 -0.13
CA VAL A 201 5.15 -26.98 -1.38
C VAL A 201 6.53 -26.44 -1.08
N SER A 202 7.56 -26.92 -1.79
CA SER A 202 8.94 -26.47 -1.60
C SER A 202 9.15 -24.99 -1.98
N ARG A 203 8.42 -24.52 -3.01
CA ARG A 203 8.50 -23.12 -3.45
C ARG A 203 7.86 -22.19 -2.44
N ARG A 204 8.58 -21.13 -2.07
CA ARG A 204 8.13 -20.14 -1.08
C ARG A 204 7.44 -18.96 -1.72
N ILE A 205 6.54 -18.34 -0.94
CA ILE A 205 5.87 -17.09 -1.32
C ILE A 205 6.82 -15.91 -1.04
N LEU A 206 6.89 -15.01 -2.01
CA LEU A 206 7.54 -13.72 -1.90
C LEU A 206 6.54 -12.64 -1.51
N THR A 207 7.06 -11.46 -1.20
CA THR A 207 6.26 -10.25 -1.07
C THR A 207 6.97 -9.07 -1.74
N SER A 208 6.36 -7.90 -1.80
CA SER A 208 6.93 -6.74 -2.47
C SER A 208 6.49 -5.42 -1.81
N ASP A 209 6.94 -4.32 -2.38
CA ASP A 209 6.46 -2.98 -2.02
C ASP A 209 5.01 -2.68 -2.49
N HIS A 210 4.44 -3.55 -3.32
CA HIS A 210 3.02 -3.59 -3.69
C HIS A 210 2.49 -5.01 -3.47
N PRO A 211 2.28 -5.42 -2.20
CA PRO A 211 2.05 -6.83 -1.88
C PRO A 211 0.60 -7.28 -2.06
N VAL A 212 -0.35 -6.35 -2.11
CA VAL A 212 -1.77 -6.68 -2.23
C VAL A 212 -2.11 -6.98 -3.68
N ILE A 213 -2.52 -8.22 -3.94
CA ILE A 213 -3.08 -8.63 -5.23
C ILE A 213 -4.58 -8.43 -5.14
N MET A 214 -5.12 -7.63 -6.04
CA MET A 214 -6.55 -7.39 -6.16
C MET A 214 -7.00 -7.69 -7.57
N THR A 215 -8.13 -8.39 -7.70
CA THR A 215 -8.73 -8.74 -9.00
C THR A 215 -10.19 -8.36 -9.00
N ASN A 216 -10.64 -7.75 -10.09
CA ASN A 216 -12.04 -7.39 -10.39
C ASN A 216 -12.72 -6.37 -9.45
N GLY A 217 -12.00 -5.83 -8.45
CA GLY A 217 -12.52 -4.82 -7.54
C GLY A 217 -13.49 -5.35 -6.46
N LEU A 218 -13.73 -4.53 -5.44
CA LEU A 218 -14.51 -4.89 -4.25
C LEU A 218 -16.00 -5.06 -4.48
N GLY A 219 -16.57 -4.44 -5.49
CA GLY A 219 -18.01 -4.46 -5.73
C GLY A 219 -18.49 -5.59 -6.64
N ARG A 220 -17.58 -6.46 -7.11
CA ARG A 220 -17.92 -7.53 -8.06
C ARG A 220 -17.99 -8.89 -7.36
N PRO A 221 -18.90 -9.80 -7.78
CA PRO A 221 -19.01 -11.14 -7.21
C PRO A 221 -17.73 -11.96 -7.33
N ASP A 222 -16.93 -11.73 -8.37
CA ASP A 222 -15.63 -12.37 -8.64
C ASP A 222 -14.44 -11.56 -8.08
N GLY A 223 -14.72 -10.49 -7.32
CA GLY A 223 -13.71 -9.68 -6.65
C GLY A 223 -13.00 -10.44 -5.52
N HIS A 224 -11.67 -10.40 -5.53
CA HIS A 224 -10.89 -11.01 -4.48
C HIS A 224 -9.58 -10.26 -4.21
N PHE A 225 -9.05 -10.51 -3.02
CA PHE A 225 -7.77 -10.01 -2.56
C PHE A 225 -6.91 -11.16 -2.12
N ALA A 226 -5.62 -11.05 -2.39
CA ALA A 226 -4.62 -11.92 -1.81
C ALA A 226 -3.47 -11.09 -1.26
N LEU A 227 -2.99 -11.47 -0.08
CA LEU A 227 -1.82 -10.86 0.57
C LEU A 227 -0.93 -11.98 1.12
N PRO A 228 0.34 -12.09 0.71
CA PRO A 228 1.32 -12.92 1.39
C PRO A 228 1.40 -12.57 2.88
N LEU A 229 1.30 -13.57 3.76
CA LEU A 229 1.48 -13.40 5.20
C LEU A 229 2.87 -13.84 5.66
N SER A 230 3.41 -14.83 4.96
CA SER A 230 4.72 -15.43 5.23
C SER A 230 5.21 -16.19 3.99
N PRO A 231 6.42 -16.75 3.99
CA PRO A 231 6.87 -17.66 2.93
C PRO A 231 5.97 -18.88 2.69
N THR A 232 5.07 -19.20 3.63
CA THR A 232 4.22 -20.40 3.58
C THR A 232 2.73 -20.14 3.71
N LYS A 233 2.31 -18.88 3.87
CA LYS A 233 0.89 -18.54 4.08
C LYS A 233 0.45 -17.35 3.26
N VAL A 234 -0.77 -17.43 2.73
CA VAL A 234 -1.41 -16.36 1.95
C VAL A 234 -2.80 -16.10 2.55
N PHE A 235 -3.04 -14.85 2.93
CA PHE A 235 -4.39 -14.38 3.22
C PHE A 235 -5.14 -14.19 1.92
N VAL A 236 -6.39 -14.62 1.86
CA VAL A 236 -7.32 -14.34 0.77
C VAL A 236 -8.65 -13.86 1.31
N ALA A 237 -9.24 -12.88 0.63
CA ALA A 237 -10.58 -12.38 0.89
C ALA A 237 -11.36 -12.33 -0.42
N PHE A 238 -12.62 -12.79 -0.41
CA PHE A 238 -13.49 -12.85 -1.58
C PHE A 238 -14.94 -12.61 -1.18
N MET A 239 -15.74 -12.18 -2.16
CA MET A 239 -17.11 -11.73 -1.92
C MET A 239 -18.14 -12.85 -2.15
N ASN A 240 -17.76 -13.94 -2.83
CA ASN A 240 -18.66 -15.02 -3.20
C ASN A 240 -18.10 -16.39 -2.76
N ALA A 241 -18.91 -17.18 -2.07
CA ALA A 241 -18.54 -18.52 -1.58
C ALA A 241 -18.18 -19.47 -2.73
N GLU A 242 -18.90 -19.42 -3.85
CA GLU A 242 -18.61 -20.28 -5.01
C GLU A 242 -17.22 -20.01 -5.59
N PHE A 243 -16.80 -18.74 -5.62
CA PHE A 243 -15.45 -18.37 -6.00
C PHE A 243 -14.41 -18.97 -5.03
N GLY A 244 -14.68 -18.89 -3.73
CA GLY A 244 -13.82 -19.50 -2.72
C GLY A 244 -13.68 -21.02 -2.92
N GLU A 245 -14.77 -21.73 -3.17
CA GLU A 245 -14.73 -23.17 -3.46
C GLU A 245 -13.99 -23.48 -4.77
N ALA A 246 -14.10 -22.62 -5.79
CA ALA A 246 -13.30 -22.75 -7.01
C ALA A 246 -11.79 -22.61 -6.72
N VAL A 247 -11.40 -21.66 -5.86
CA VAL A 247 -10.00 -21.47 -5.44
C VAL A 247 -9.47 -22.70 -4.71
N ARG A 248 -10.26 -23.37 -3.87
CA ARG A 248 -9.87 -24.62 -3.18
C ARG A 248 -9.51 -25.77 -4.13
N ARG A 249 -10.11 -25.77 -5.32
CA ARG A 249 -9.87 -26.81 -6.33
C ARG A 249 -8.61 -26.58 -7.16
N ILE A 250 -8.02 -25.36 -7.06
CA ILE A 250 -6.80 -25.04 -7.78
C ILE A 250 -5.62 -25.78 -7.14
N PRO A 251 -4.77 -26.48 -7.91
CA PRO A 251 -3.56 -27.09 -7.38
C PRO A 251 -2.69 -26.07 -6.66
N ILE A 252 -2.26 -26.37 -5.43
CA ILE A 252 -1.55 -25.45 -4.56
C ILE A 252 -0.29 -24.84 -5.21
N GLY A 253 0.43 -25.63 -6.01
CA GLY A 253 1.60 -25.17 -6.76
C GLY A 253 1.27 -24.12 -7.83
N ARG A 254 0.03 -24.13 -8.38
CA ARG A 254 -0.47 -23.10 -9.28
C ARG A 254 -0.77 -21.80 -8.50
N ILE A 255 -1.40 -21.93 -7.34
CA ILE A 255 -1.66 -20.76 -6.45
C ILE A 255 -0.35 -20.06 -6.11
N VAL A 256 0.67 -20.82 -5.66
CA VAL A 256 2.00 -20.28 -5.34
C VAL A 256 2.59 -19.51 -6.52
N ARG A 257 2.47 -20.05 -7.73
CA ARG A 257 2.99 -19.39 -8.94
C ARG A 257 2.24 -18.09 -9.22
N GLU A 258 0.92 -18.11 -9.19
CA GLU A 258 0.10 -16.92 -9.48
C GLU A 258 0.28 -15.83 -8.44
N VAL A 259 0.39 -16.19 -7.16
CA VAL A 259 0.69 -15.20 -6.09
C VAL A 259 2.07 -14.59 -6.29
N ASN A 260 3.10 -15.41 -6.56
CA ASN A 260 4.45 -14.88 -6.81
C ASN A 260 4.48 -14.02 -8.09
N ASP A 261 3.82 -14.45 -9.16
CA ASP A 261 3.68 -13.68 -10.39
C ASP A 261 3.04 -12.30 -10.13
N GLY A 262 2.00 -12.29 -9.27
CA GLY A 262 1.34 -11.05 -8.85
C GLY A 262 2.27 -10.12 -8.10
N VAL A 263 2.81 -10.56 -6.97
CA VAL A 263 3.63 -9.69 -6.10
C VAL A 263 4.94 -9.27 -6.74
N ILE A 264 5.61 -10.15 -7.49
CA ILE A 264 6.83 -9.80 -8.22
C ILE A 264 6.50 -8.82 -9.35
N GLY A 265 5.46 -9.11 -10.12
CA GLY A 265 5.06 -8.29 -11.25
C GLY A 265 4.64 -6.88 -10.84
N GLN A 266 3.96 -6.74 -9.70
CA GLN A 266 3.53 -5.46 -9.12
C GLN A 266 4.66 -4.70 -8.42
N GLY A 267 5.73 -5.37 -7.99
CA GLY A 267 6.85 -4.75 -7.29
C GLY A 267 7.53 -3.67 -8.12
N ARG A 268 7.58 -2.44 -7.60
CA ARG A 268 8.16 -1.27 -8.28
C ARG A 268 9.58 -0.97 -7.84
N ARG A 269 9.82 -1.03 -6.53
CA ARG A 269 11.10 -0.72 -5.91
C ARG A 269 11.78 -1.94 -5.37
N SER A 270 11.03 -2.78 -4.64
CA SER A 270 11.60 -3.93 -3.93
C SER A 270 10.66 -5.13 -3.94
N VAL A 271 11.27 -6.30 -4.10
CA VAL A 271 10.66 -7.61 -3.83
C VAL A 271 11.43 -8.23 -2.68
N TYR A 272 10.75 -8.94 -1.80
CA TYR A 272 11.31 -9.52 -0.59
C TYR A 272 11.10 -11.04 -0.56
N ALA A 273 12.12 -11.76 -0.14
CA ALA A 273 12.11 -13.21 0.01
C ALA A 273 12.87 -13.64 1.28
N ALA A 274 12.65 -14.86 1.73
CA ALA A 274 13.45 -15.44 2.81
C ALA A 274 14.89 -15.76 2.37
N ASP A 275 15.07 -16.08 1.07
CA ASP A 275 16.33 -16.50 0.46
C ASP A 275 16.46 -15.99 -0.99
N GLU A 276 17.50 -16.42 -1.70
CA GLU A 276 17.81 -16.00 -3.07
C GLU A 276 17.33 -16.97 -4.15
N GLN A 277 16.59 -18.03 -3.81
CA GLN A 277 16.17 -19.08 -4.76
C GLN A 277 15.32 -18.53 -5.91
N SER A 278 14.58 -17.43 -5.68
CA SER A 278 13.70 -16.83 -6.70
C SER A 278 14.38 -15.76 -7.57
N THR A 279 15.71 -15.61 -7.53
CA THR A 279 16.46 -14.56 -8.23
C THR A 279 16.14 -14.49 -9.73
N THR A 280 16.14 -15.62 -10.41
CA THR A 280 15.87 -15.69 -11.86
C THR A 280 14.46 -15.19 -12.19
N GLU A 281 13.48 -15.58 -11.38
CA GLU A 281 12.09 -15.21 -11.54
C GLU A 281 11.89 -13.71 -11.30
N VAL A 282 12.48 -13.18 -10.23
CA VAL A 282 12.41 -11.75 -9.92
C VAL A 282 13.04 -10.93 -11.04
N LYS A 283 14.24 -11.29 -11.53
CA LYS A 283 14.89 -10.62 -12.67
C LYS A 283 13.98 -10.57 -13.91
N LYS A 284 13.26 -11.66 -14.17
CA LYS A 284 12.41 -11.78 -15.36
C LYS A 284 11.10 -10.97 -15.26
N ARG A 285 10.51 -10.83 -14.08
CA ARG A 285 9.11 -10.41 -13.91
C ARG A 285 8.90 -9.12 -13.15
N MET A 286 9.86 -8.67 -12.33
CA MET A 286 9.70 -7.51 -11.46
C MET A 286 9.28 -6.25 -12.23
N GLY A 287 8.17 -5.65 -11.79
CA GLY A 287 7.64 -4.41 -12.34
C GLY A 287 6.98 -4.51 -13.71
N LYS A 288 6.69 -5.73 -14.19
CA LYS A 288 6.08 -5.98 -15.51
C LYS A 288 4.55 -6.10 -15.49
N ARG A 289 3.93 -6.07 -14.32
CA ARG A 289 2.48 -6.15 -14.17
C ARG A 289 1.96 -4.86 -13.55
N ASP A 290 0.89 -4.32 -14.11
CA ASP A 290 0.16 -3.26 -13.46
C ASP A 290 -0.60 -3.83 -12.25
N TYR A 291 -0.68 -3.02 -11.19
CA TYR A 291 -1.53 -3.32 -10.04
C TYR A 291 -2.84 -2.57 -10.15
N MET A 292 -3.89 -3.21 -9.66
CA MET A 292 -5.22 -2.60 -9.63
C MET A 292 -5.35 -1.75 -8.37
N LEU A 293 -5.75 -0.50 -8.53
CA LEU A 293 -6.13 0.34 -7.41
C LEU A 293 -7.53 -0.03 -6.92
N PRO A 294 -7.83 0.09 -5.62
CA PRO A 294 -9.14 -0.20 -5.06
C PRO A 294 -10.21 0.76 -5.56
N PHE A 295 -9.78 1.90 -6.08
CA PHE A 295 -10.66 2.91 -6.67
C PHE A 295 -10.40 2.95 -8.18
N PRO A 296 -11.46 2.89 -9.02
CA PRO A 296 -11.31 3.05 -10.47
C PRO A 296 -10.52 4.31 -10.77
N ARG A 297 -9.56 4.23 -11.69
CA ARG A 297 -8.82 5.42 -12.17
C ARG A 297 -9.76 6.53 -12.67
N GLU A 298 -10.99 6.18 -12.99
CA GLU A 298 -12.06 7.09 -13.42
C GLU A 298 -12.64 7.92 -12.27
N ILE A 299 -12.75 7.39 -11.04
CA ILE A 299 -13.06 8.21 -9.84
C ILE A 299 -11.90 9.17 -9.54
N MET A 300 -10.70 8.83 -10.02
CA MET A 300 -9.55 9.70 -9.99
C MET A 300 -9.46 10.61 -11.23
N LYS A 301 -10.44 10.54 -12.16
CA LYS A 301 -10.51 11.35 -13.37
C LYS A 301 -11.58 12.44 -13.33
N ASN A 302 -12.48 12.40 -12.33
CA ASN A 302 -13.55 13.41 -12.13
C ASN A 302 -13.28 14.28 -10.91
#